data_1074ddfb541010c1f6aed377974c5251
#
_entry.id   1074ddfb541010c1f6aed377974c5251
#
_cell.length_a   1.000
_cell.length_b   1.000
_cell.length_c   1.000
_cell.angle_alpha   90.00
_cell.angle_beta   90.00
_cell.angle_gamma   90.00
#
_symmetry.space_group_name_H-M   'P 1'
#
loop_
_entity.id
_entity.type
_entity.pdbx_description
1 polymer ?
#
loop_
_entity_poly.entity_id
_entity_poly.type
_entity_poly.pdbx_seq_one_letter_code
_entity_poly.pdbx_strand_id
1 'polypeptide(L)'
;MKRALIFLAGISSLATASTDYTADSRKLSAAALCGATNTTCQQAYISGAKDGTAAFKRVLVTYKAIRAAEVPTPPPPPPAPPPSPPPPSGEVLYPIAAIPSNFDVTSELVPAWGTGAIPPSAAPDVVGAFRFICNASHLAYDDPIVYPGQPGKSHLHQFYGNTGANANSTFASLRTSGNSTCNSPLNRSAYWMPAMLDGLGNVVIPDYVQVYYKRRMRTDPRCTLGNVNAEGDCVNLPNGLRFIFGYDMANMTKGNGAPYYDCQGPTATSGHYYANQNGLATVATKCGPGNLLGAVIAGPNCWDGIHLDVPDHRSHMAYMVRNVATGQMACPATHPKVIPQFTISAWYKVEPVAGVQVPVQNWSLSSDAMPGMTMAQGSTLHFDYFEGWDEGVKKAWHDACIDGLKNASGGDLCDGRQLKMFAGFKWAASPNRVPIPQHM
;
A
#
# COMPACT_ATOMS: atom_id res chain seq x y z
N MET A 1 4.82 -5.32 -14.96
CA MET A 1 5.65 -4.23 -15.49
C MET A 1 6.61 -4.66 -16.60
N LYS A 2 7.43 -5.72 -16.45
CA LYS A 2 8.37 -6.16 -17.52
C LYS A 2 7.72 -6.47 -18.87
N ARG A 3 6.51 -7.03 -18.91
CA ARG A 3 5.83 -7.35 -20.18
C ARG A 3 5.33 -6.11 -20.95
N ALA A 4 4.93 -5.06 -20.27
CA ALA A 4 4.51 -3.81 -20.92
C ALA A 4 5.70 -3.01 -21.48
N LEU A 5 6.84 -3.02 -20.78
CA LEU A 5 8.08 -2.38 -21.28
C LEU A 5 8.69 -3.14 -22.48
N ILE A 6 8.58 -4.47 -22.51
CA ILE A 6 9.03 -5.28 -23.67
C ILE A 6 8.18 -4.94 -24.90
N PHE A 7 6.89 -4.62 -24.74
CA PHE A 7 6.02 -4.22 -25.85
C PHE A 7 6.37 -2.83 -26.43
N LEU A 8 6.70 -1.86 -25.58
CA LEU A 8 7.14 -0.54 -26.04
C LEU A 8 8.56 -0.58 -26.63
N ALA A 9 9.46 -1.32 -26.01
CA ALA A 9 10.80 -1.56 -26.56
C ALA A 9 10.74 -2.33 -27.88
N GLY A 10 9.81 -3.30 -28.00
CA GLY A 10 9.58 -4.05 -29.24
C GLY A 10 9.10 -3.17 -30.40
N ILE A 11 8.28 -2.16 -30.12
CA ILE A 11 7.81 -1.21 -31.14
C ILE A 11 8.95 -0.27 -31.60
N SER A 12 9.80 0.17 -30.68
CA SER A 12 11.00 0.97 -31.03
C SER A 12 12.04 0.15 -31.80
N SER A 13 12.25 -1.11 -31.43
CA SER A 13 13.18 -1.98 -32.14
C SER A 13 12.64 -2.42 -33.52
N LEU A 14 11.32 -2.51 -33.69
CA LEU A 14 10.69 -2.74 -35.00
C LEU A 14 10.88 -1.57 -35.97
N ALA A 15 11.00 -0.34 -35.44
CA ALA A 15 11.25 0.86 -36.28
C ALA A 15 12.72 0.99 -36.72
N THR A 16 13.65 0.30 -36.06
CA THR A 16 15.09 0.36 -36.36
C THR A 16 15.66 -0.96 -36.91
N ALA A 17 14.97 -2.09 -36.75
CA ALA A 17 15.38 -3.38 -37.28
C ALA A 17 14.90 -3.53 -38.73
N SER A 18 15.66 -3.00 -39.68
CA SER A 18 15.49 -3.40 -41.05
C SER A 18 16.02 -4.84 -41.22
N THR A 19 15.28 -5.69 -41.84
CA THR A 19 15.72 -6.91 -42.58
C THR A 19 15.57 -8.29 -41.97
N ASP A 20 15.52 -8.52 -40.65
CA ASP A 20 15.53 -9.89 -40.13
C ASP A 20 14.23 -10.43 -39.48
N TYR A 21 13.11 -9.78 -39.73
CA TYR A 21 11.84 -10.30 -39.25
C TYR A 21 11.32 -11.43 -40.16
N THR A 22 11.25 -12.65 -39.64
CA THR A 22 10.61 -13.77 -40.36
C THR A 22 9.12 -13.53 -40.56
N ALA A 23 8.51 -14.11 -41.57
CA ALA A 23 7.08 -13.97 -41.86
C ALA A 23 6.19 -14.36 -40.65
N ASP A 24 6.66 -15.30 -39.85
CA ASP A 24 5.92 -15.78 -38.67
C ASP A 24 5.98 -14.80 -37.48
N SER A 25 7.11 -14.17 -37.23
CA SER A 25 7.22 -13.14 -36.19
C SER A 25 6.39 -11.90 -36.53
N ARG A 26 6.26 -11.55 -37.82
CA ARG A 26 5.35 -10.46 -38.25
C ARG A 26 3.88 -10.80 -38.02
N LYS A 27 3.46 -12.05 -38.28
CA LYS A 27 2.09 -12.52 -38.01
C LYS A 27 1.75 -12.48 -36.51
N LEU A 28 2.68 -12.93 -35.65
CA LEU A 28 2.52 -12.91 -34.20
C LEU A 28 2.43 -11.48 -33.67
N SER A 29 3.24 -10.55 -34.19
CA SER A 29 3.18 -9.13 -33.80
C SER A 29 1.90 -8.45 -34.30
N ALA A 30 1.44 -8.80 -35.50
CA ALA A 30 0.17 -8.31 -36.04
C ALA A 30 -1.03 -8.78 -35.23
N ALA A 31 -1.07 -10.06 -34.85
CA ALA A 31 -2.13 -10.61 -33.99
C ALA A 31 -2.17 -9.96 -32.60
N ALA A 32 -1.00 -9.69 -32.02
CA ALA A 32 -0.88 -9.04 -30.71
C ALA A 32 -1.37 -7.59 -30.72
N LEU A 33 -1.11 -6.85 -31.80
CA LEU A 33 -1.51 -5.44 -31.94
C LEU A 33 -2.96 -5.26 -32.38
N CYS A 34 -3.42 -6.13 -33.27
CA CYS A 34 -4.73 -6.00 -33.91
C CYS A 34 -5.83 -6.87 -33.28
N GLY A 35 -5.45 -7.78 -32.39
CA GLY A 35 -6.34 -8.85 -31.91
C GLY A 35 -6.43 -10.01 -32.89
N ALA A 36 -6.65 -11.21 -32.37
CA ALA A 36 -6.59 -12.47 -33.16
C ALA A 36 -7.62 -12.56 -34.29
N THR A 37 -8.73 -11.84 -34.19
CA THR A 37 -9.86 -11.89 -35.15
C THR A 37 -9.87 -10.74 -36.15
N ASN A 38 -9.06 -9.69 -35.98
CA ASN A 38 -9.04 -8.53 -36.86
C ASN A 38 -8.08 -8.73 -38.05
N THR A 39 -8.47 -9.54 -39.02
CA THR A 39 -7.66 -9.90 -40.19
C THR A 39 -7.27 -8.71 -41.06
N THR A 40 -8.13 -7.69 -41.18
CA THR A 40 -7.87 -6.47 -41.95
C THR A 40 -6.74 -5.64 -41.35
N CYS A 41 -6.75 -5.45 -40.01
CA CYS A 41 -5.68 -4.78 -39.30
C CYS A 41 -4.36 -5.56 -39.39
N GLN A 42 -4.41 -6.87 -39.22
CA GLN A 42 -3.23 -7.75 -39.32
C GLN A 42 -2.60 -7.68 -40.69
N GLN A 43 -3.38 -7.75 -41.77
CA GLN A 43 -2.87 -7.63 -43.14
C GLN A 43 -2.25 -6.27 -43.40
N ALA A 44 -2.85 -5.17 -42.94
CA ALA A 44 -2.28 -3.84 -43.04
C ALA A 44 -0.93 -3.74 -42.33
N TYR A 45 -0.83 -4.31 -41.12
CA TYR A 45 0.43 -4.36 -40.37
C TYR A 45 1.52 -5.15 -41.09
N ILE A 46 1.21 -6.35 -41.56
CA ILE A 46 2.15 -7.23 -42.26
C ILE A 46 2.63 -6.58 -43.56
N SER A 47 1.72 -5.97 -44.30
CA SER A 47 2.06 -5.26 -45.57
C SER A 47 2.95 -4.05 -45.30
N GLY A 48 2.65 -3.27 -44.27
CA GLY A 48 3.44 -2.09 -43.90
C GLY A 48 4.84 -2.43 -43.43
N ALA A 49 5.01 -3.55 -42.78
CA ALA A 49 6.33 -3.98 -42.29
C ALA A 49 7.34 -4.40 -43.39
N LYS A 50 6.87 -4.57 -44.62
CA LYS A 50 7.75 -4.94 -45.74
C LYS A 50 8.58 -3.79 -46.31
N ASP A 51 8.08 -2.55 -46.21
CA ASP A 51 8.61 -1.39 -46.94
C ASP A 51 9.34 -0.36 -46.10
N GLY A 52 9.67 -0.66 -44.84
CA GLY A 52 10.44 0.21 -43.96
C GLY A 52 9.63 1.30 -43.24
N THR A 53 10.29 2.35 -42.73
CA THR A 53 9.71 3.35 -41.81
C THR A 53 8.53 4.15 -42.35
N ALA A 54 8.46 4.41 -43.66
CA ALA A 54 7.33 5.10 -44.27
C ALA A 54 6.07 4.24 -44.31
N ALA A 55 6.25 2.93 -44.48
CA ALA A 55 5.17 1.96 -44.48
C ALA A 55 4.63 1.72 -43.08
N PHE A 56 5.48 1.74 -42.04
CA PHE A 56 5.07 1.65 -40.66
C PHE A 56 4.16 2.83 -40.24
N LYS A 57 4.49 4.06 -40.67
CA LYS A 57 3.62 5.22 -40.45
C LYS A 57 2.25 5.04 -41.10
N ARG A 58 2.17 4.47 -42.32
CA ARG A 58 0.91 4.15 -42.99
C ARG A 58 0.10 3.11 -42.21
N VAL A 59 0.72 2.04 -41.76
CA VAL A 59 0.08 1.02 -40.95
C VAL A 59 -0.48 1.59 -39.65
N LEU A 60 0.26 2.47 -38.99
CA LEU A 60 -0.20 3.12 -37.76
C LEU A 60 -1.40 4.05 -38.00
N VAL A 61 -1.43 4.77 -39.13
CA VAL A 61 -2.56 5.60 -39.53
C VAL A 61 -3.78 4.71 -39.84
N THR A 62 -3.60 3.63 -40.60
CA THR A 62 -4.66 2.69 -40.93
C THR A 62 -5.23 2.01 -39.68
N TYR A 63 -4.35 1.58 -38.75
CA TYR A 63 -4.74 1.03 -37.46
C TYR A 63 -5.56 2.01 -36.62
N LYS A 64 -5.13 3.28 -36.53
CA LYS A 64 -5.88 4.31 -35.84
C LYS A 64 -7.25 4.58 -36.45
N ALA A 65 -7.34 4.56 -37.80
CA ALA A 65 -8.59 4.73 -38.51
C ALA A 65 -9.56 3.54 -38.28
N ILE A 66 -9.06 2.32 -38.31
CA ILE A 66 -9.84 1.10 -38.03
C ILE A 66 -10.34 1.12 -36.57
N ARG A 67 -9.49 1.47 -35.62
CA ARG A 67 -9.86 1.59 -34.21
C ARG A 67 -10.86 2.72 -33.95
N ALA A 68 -10.75 3.85 -34.63
CA ALA A 68 -11.71 4.93 -34.54
C ALA A 68 -13.09 4.56 -35.10
N ALA A 69 -13.13 3.69 -36.11
CA ALA A 69 -14.37 3.15 -36.67
C ALA A 69 -15.00 2.04 -35.81
N GLU A 70 -14.21 1.36 -34.99
CA GLU A 70 -14.67 0.28 -34.08
C GLU A 70 -15.12 0.80 -32.70
N VAL A 71 -14.88 2.08 -32.37
CA VAL A 71 -15.34 2.66 -31.10
C VAL A 71 -16.84 2.95 -31.22
N PRO A 72 -17.72 2.20 -30.54
CA PRO A 72 -19.12 2.59 -30.43
C PRO A 72 -19.22 3.99 -29.85
N THR A 73 -20.08 4.81 -30.35
CA THR A 73 -20.46 6.08 -29.70
C THR A 73 -20.70 5.78 -28.22
N PRO A 74 -20.01 6.45 -27.27
CA PRO A 74 -20.27 6.21 -25.87
C PRO A 74 -21.77 6.36 -25.60
N PRO A 75 -22.37 5.45 -24.84
CA PRO A 75 -23.75 5.62 -24.42
C PRO A 75 -23.88 6.96 -23.70
N PRO A 76 -25.04 7.64 -23.79
CA PRO A 76 -25.26 8.87 -23.04
C PRO A 76 -24.89 8.63 -21.56
N PRO A 77 -24.31 9.63 -20.90
CA PRO A 77 -23.92 9.47 -19.48
C PRO A 77 -25.16 8.97 -18.72
N PRO A 78 -25.00 7.98 -17.83
CA PRO A 78 -26.12 7.53 -17.01
C PRO A 78 -26.69 8.73 -16.26
N PRO A 79 -28.00 8.78 -16.01
CA PRO A 79 -28.59 9.82 -15.17
C PRO A 79 -27.84 9.89 -13.85
N ALA A 80 -27.65 11.10 -13.33
CA ALA A 80 -26.98 11.31 -12.05
C ALA A 80 -27.55 10.34 -11.02
N PRO A 81 -26.71 9.63 -10.26
CA PRO A 81 -27.20 8.69 -9.26
C PRO A 81 -28.16 9.44 -8.32
N PRO A 82 -29.24 8.80 -7.88
CA PRO A 82 -30.11 9.39 -6.87
C PRO A 82 -29.27 9.74 -5.62
N PRO A 83 -29.65 10.77 -4.84
CA PRO A 83 -28.94 11.11 -3.61
C PRO A 83 -28.79 9.84 -2.78
N SER A 84 -27.57 9.60 -2.29
CA SER A 84 -27.24 8.42 -1.51
C SER A 84 -28.24 8.26 -0.35
N PRO A 85 -28.76 7.06 -0.10
CA PRO A 85 -29.58 6.82 1.06
C PRO A 85 -28.81 7.22 2.34
N PRO A 86 -29.49 7.60 3.43
CA PRO A 86 -28.83 7.89 4.69
C PRO A 86 -27.98 6.69 5.12
N PRO A 87 -26.79 6.94 5.71
CA PRO A 87 -25.85 5.89 6.06
C PRO A 87 -26.50 4.83 6.95
N PRO A 88 -26.26 3.53 6.66
CA PRO A 88 -26.66 2.46 7.56
C PRO A 88 -26.00 2.62 8.94
N SER A 89 -26.64 2.15 9.97
CA SER A 89 -26.11 2.15 11.34
C SER A 89 -24.75 1.43 11.36
N GLY A 90 -23.67 2.13 11.70
CA GLY A 90 -22.29 1.62 11.72
C GLY A 90 -21.30 2.43 10.87
N GLU A 91 -21.77 3.37 10.07
CA GLU A 91 -20.89 4.27 9.32
C GLU A 91 -20.38 5.42 10.18
N VAL A 92 -19.12 5.82 9.94
CA VAL A 92 -18.53 7.00 10.54
C VAL A 92 -18.26 8.04 9.47
N LEU A 93 -18.90 9.21 9.60
CA LEU A 93 -18.84 10.25 8.58
C LEU A 93 -17.74 11.28 8.86
N TYR A 94 -17.16 11.78 7.77
CA TYR A 94 -16.25 12.93 7.76
C TYR A 94 -17.07 14.24 7.66
N PRO A 95 -16.63 15.34 8.27
CA PRO A 95 -15.45 15.45 9.13
C PRO A 95 -15.75 15.14 10.60
N ILE A 96 -14.72 14.67 11.31
CA ILE A 96 -14.72 14.67 12.77
C ILE A 96 -13.73 15.72 13.28
N ALA A 97 -14.03 16.30 14.45
CA ALA A 97 -13.19 17.32 15.05
C ALA A 97 -11.80 16.76 15.43
N ALA A 98 -10.77 17.58 15.26
CA ALA A 98 -9.45 17.28 15.78
C ALA A 98 -9.51 17.22 17.32
N ILE A 99 -8.78 16.28 17.90
CA ILE A 99 -8.61 16.14 19.34
C ILE A 99 -7.17 16.53 19.67
N PRO A 100 -6.94 17.62 20.41
CA PRO A 100 -5.61 18.06 20.79
C PRO A 100 -4.85 17.00 21.57
N SER A 101 -3.53 16.98 21.43
CA SER A 101 -2.67 16.17 22.28
C SER A 101 -2.79 16.63 23.74
N ASN A 102 -2.84 15.67 24.66
CA ASN A 102 -2.95 15.92 26.11
C ASN A 102 -1.57 16.04 26.79
N PHE A 103 -0.56 16.43 26.03
CA PHE A 103 0.83 16.64 26.46
C PHE A 103 1.44 17.78 25.63
N ASP A 104 2.60 18.27 26.06
CA ASP A 104 3.34 19.30 25.31
C ASP A 104 3.92 18.73 24.02
N VAL A 105 3.34 19.13 22.89
CA VAL A 105 3.76 18.70 21.54
C VAL A 105 5.23 19.07 21.28
N THR A 106 5.70 20.21 21.79
CA THR A 106 7.07 20.69 21.51
C THR A 106 8.13 19.81 22.19
N SER A 107 7.80 19.20 23.33
CA SER A 107 8.70 18.28 24.03
C SER A 107 8.97 16.98 23.27
N GLU A 108 8.11 16.64 22.32
CA GLU A 108 8.17 15.43 21.51
C GLU A 108 8.76 15.67 20.10
N LEU A 109 9.29 16.87 19.88
CA LEU A 109 10.00 17.26 18.66
C LEU A 109 11.46 17.58 18.98
N VAL A 110 12.32 17.31 18.02
CA VAL A 110 13.76 17.65 18.06
C VAL A 110 14.15 18.32 16.74
N PRO A 111 15.27 19.05 16.68
CA PRO A 111 15.82 19.53 15.42
C PRO A 111 16.03 18.36 14.44
N ALA A 112 15.71 18.55 13.17
CA ALA A 112 15.86 17.54 12.14
C ALA A 112 17.31 17.03 12.11
N TRP A 113 17.46 15.70 12.17
CA TRP A 113 18.78 15.01 12.24
C TRP A 113 19.66 15.47 13.43
N GLY A 114 19.02 16.01 14.48
CA GLY A 114 19.72 16.51 15.66
C GLY A 114 20.49 17.82 15.44
N THR A 115 20.48 18.39 14.24
CA THR A 115 21.24 19.61 13.91
C THR A 115 20.36 20.75 13.40
N GLY A 116 19.08 20.50 13.17
CA GLY A 116 18.17 21.47 12.52
C GLY A 116 18.31 21.59 11.01
N ALA A 117 19.22 20.83 10.39
CA ALA A 117 19.37 20.81 8.94
C ALA A 117 18.30 19.92 8.28
N ILE A 118 17.69 20.40 7.21
CA ILE A 118 16.78 19.61 6.36
C ILE A 118 17.61 18.95 5.27
N PRO A 119 17.67 17.61 5.20
CA PRO A 119 18.39 16.94 4.13
C PRO A 119 17.76 17.23 2.77
N PRO A 120 18.55 17.28 1.68
CA PRO A 120 17.99 17.40 0.36
C PRO A 120 17.14 16.19 0.01
N SER A 121 16.07 16.40 -0.75
CA SER A 121 15.26 15.30 -1.27
C SER A 121 16.07 14.42 -2.22
N ALA A 122 16.06 13.10 -2.00
CA ALA A 122 16.73 12.13 -2.87
C ALA A 122 15.89 11.74 -4.10
N ALA A 123 14.60 12.06 -4.10
CA ALA A 123 13.68 11.76 -5.20
C ALA A 123 12.68 12.91 -5.34
N PRO A 124 13.06 13.95 -6.09
CA PRO A 124 12.34 15.22 -6.12
C PRO A 124 11.11 15.25 -7.02
N ASP A 125 10.91 14.26 -7.86
CA ASP A 125 10.26 14.51 -9.16
C ASP A 125 8.76 14.68 -9.10
N VAL A 126 7.98 13.68 -8.61
CA VAL A 126 6.53 13.71 -8.80
C VAL A 126 5.73 13.39 -7.54
N VAL A 127 6.36 12.80 -6.53
CA VAL A 127 5.72 12.46 -5.26
C VAL A 127 6.58 12.88 -4.09
N GLY A 128 5.98 13.58 -3.14
CA GLY A 128 6.57 13.78 -1.82
C GLY A 128 6.32 12.57 -0.93
N ALA A 129 7.20 12.36 0.03
CA ALA A 129 7.18 11.21 0.91
C ALA A 129 7.55 11.56 2.34
N PHE A 130 6.85 10.93 3.28
CA PHE A 130 7.13 10.97 4.71
C PHE A 130 7.21 9.55 5.25
N ARG A 131 8.26 9.24 6.00
CA ARG A 131 8.51 7.91 6.55
C ARG A 131 8.88 7.97 8.01
N PHE A 132 8.41 6.98 8.76
CA PHE A 132 8.79 6.73 10.14
C PHE A 132 8.80 5.23 10.41
N ILE A 133 9.22 4.88 11.61
CA ILE A 133 9.34 3.49 12.05
C ILE A 133 8.65 3.31 13.39
N CYS A 134 8.15 2.08 13.61
CA CYS A 134 7.53 1.67 14.87
C CYS A 134 8.19 0.39 15.36
N ASN A 135 8.34 0.24 16.66
CA ASN A 135 8.53 -1.09 17.24
C ASN A 135 7.20 -1.82 17.39
N ALA A 136 7.26 -3.13 17.58
CA ALA A 136 6.12 -3.91 18.04
C ALA A 136 5.62 -3.34 19.38
N SER A 137 4.31 -3.24 19.55
CA SER A 137 3.67 -2.80 20.78
C SER A 137 3.29 -4.01 21.63
N HIS A 138 2.20 -4.65 21.32
CA HIS A 138 1.68 -5.78 22.08
C HIS A 138 0.98 -6.79 21.15
N LEU A 139 0.65 -7.94 21.69
CA LEU A 139 -0.13 -8.99 21.07
C LEU A 139 -1.50 -9.03 21.72
N ALA A 140 -2.56 -9.08 20.93
CA ALA A 140 -3.93 -9.21 21.43
C ALA A 140 -4.82 -9.94 20.41
N TYR A 141 -5.84 -10.62 20.90
CA TYR A 141 -6.93 -11.18 20.10
C TYR A 141 -8.05 -10.13 19.88
N ASP A 142 -7.65 -8.89 19.72
CA ASP A 142 -8.52 -7.72 19.60
C ASP A 142 -8.49 -7.15 18.17
N ASP A 143 -9.63 -6.58 17.80
CA ASP A 143 -9.77 -5.80 16.57
C ASP A 143 -10.78 -4.66 16.79
N PRO A 144 -10.33 -3.41 16.96
CA PRO A 144 -11.25 -2.29 17.17
C PRO A 144 -12.04 -1.87 15.94
N ILE A 145 -11.73 -2.39 14.75
CA ILE A 145 -12.46 -2.12 13.52
C ILE A 145 -13.54 -3.19 13.29
N VAL A 146 -13.15 -4.48 13.22
CA VAL A 146 -14.07 -5.58 12.88
C VAL A 146 -14.92 -5.99 14.10
N TYR A 147 -14.35 -5.95 15.29
CA TYR A 147 -15.03 -6.38 16.53
C TYR A 147 -14.99 -5.29 17.61
N PRO A 148 -15.49 -4.08 17.32
CA PRO A 148 -15.46 -2.98 18.29
C PRO A 148 -16.21 -3.38 19.58
N GLY A 149 -15.57 -3.16 20.72
CA GLY A 149 -16.15 -3.47 22.03
C GLY A 149 -16.20 -4.96 22.37
N GLN A 150 -15.55 -5.84 21.60
CA GLN A 150 -15.55 -7.30 21.78
C GLN A 150 -14.13 -7.85 21.99
N PRO A 151 -13.51 -7.67 23.16
CA PRO A 151 -12.18 -8.20 23.45
C PRO A 151 -12.08 -9.70 23.21
N GLY A 152 -10.97 -10.17 22.70
CA GLY A 152 -10.72 -11.59 22.47
C GLY A 152 -11.48 -12.19 21.27
N LYS A 153 -12.14 -11.40 20.44
CA LYS A 153 -13.00 -11.92 19.37
C LYS A 153 -12.25 -12.22 18.06
N SER A 154 -11.11 -11.60 17.86
CA SER A 154 -10.31 -11.70 16.63
C SER A 154 -9.30 -12.87 16.69
N HIS A 155 -8.65 -13.16 15.54
CA HIS A 155 -7.39 -13.90 15.57
C HIS A 155 -6.29 -13.05 16.22
N LEU A 156 -5.16 -13.67 16.52
CA LEU A 156 -4.07 -12.97 17.21
C LEU A 156 -3.47 -11.89 16.29
N HIS A 157 -3.48 -10.64 16.74
CA HIS A 157 -2.85 -9.53 16.08
C HIS A 157 -1.56 -9.08 16.79
N GLN A 158 -0.59 -8.65 16.01
CA GLN A 158 0.54 -7.83 16.45
C GLN A 158 0.19 -6.37 16.22
N PHE A 159 0.11 -5.60 17.31
CA PHE A 159 -0.15 -4.17 17.29
C PHE A 159 1.14 -3.36 17.22
N TYR A 160 1.02 -2.16 16.62
CA TYR A 160 2.07 -1.13 16.50
C TYR A 160 1.43 0.24 16.74
N GLY A 161 2.24 1.24 17.05
CA GLY A 161 1.76 2.60 17.32
C GLY A 161 1.21 2.72 18.72
N ASN A 162 -0.05 3.06 18.87
CA ASN A 162 -0.66 3.31 20.17
C ASN A 162 -0.54 2.10 21.11
N THR A 163 0.10 2.32 22.26
CA THR A 163 0.36 1.24 23.25
C THR A 163 -0.88 0.83 24.04
N GLY A 164 -1.95 1.59 23.97
CA GLY A 164 -3.23 1.31 24.62
C GLY A 164 -4.33 0.86 23.65
N ALA A 165 -3.98 0.59 22.38
CA ALA A 165 -4.95 0.12 21.38
C ALA A 165 -5.48 -1.26 21.76
N ASN A 166 -6.80 -1.46 21.67
CA ASN A 166 -7.50 -2.70 22.00
C ASN A 166 -8.89 -2.67 21.36
N ALA A 167 -9.71 -3.71 21.56
CA ALA A 167 -11.06 -3.81 20.99
C ALA A 167 -11.98 -2.61 21.30
N ASN A 168 -11.73 -1.86 22.38
CA ASN A 168 -12.54 -0.68 22.75
C ASN A 168 -11.99 0.65 22.19
N SER A 169 -10.96 0.60 21.35
CA SER A 169 -10.34 1.82 20.84
C SER A 169 -11.27 2.59 19.91
N THR A 170 -11.33 3.89 20.15
CA THR A 170 -12.01 4.90 19.33
C THR A 170 -11.01 5.97 18.91
N PHE A 171 -11.36 6.84 17.97
CA PHE A 171 -10.50 7.99 17.64
C PHE A 171 -10.17 8.81 18.89
N ALA A 172 -11.17 9.07 19.73
CA ALA A 172 -10.97 9.82 20.97
C ALA A 172 -10.00 9.12 21.92
N SER A 173 -10.16 7.83 22.17
CA SER A 173 -9.25 7.10 23.05
C SER A 173 -7.83 7.02 22.50
N LEU A 174 -7.64 6.84 21.19
CA LEU A 174 -6.32 6.87 20.57
C LEU A 174 -5.64 8.24 20.77
N ARG A 175 -6.38 9.35 20.66
CA ARG A 175 -5.83 10.70 20.84
C ARG A 175 -5.54 11.06 22.29
N THR A 176 -6.25 10.48 23.25
CA THR A 176 -6.20 10.89 24.67
C THR A 176 -5.53 9.87 25.59
N SER A 177 -5.23 8.66 25.13
CA SER A 177 -4.63 7.61 25.94
C SER A 177 -3.54 6.83 25.20
N GLY A 178 -2.76 6.07 25.96
CA GLY A 178 -1.60 5.35 25.47
C GLY A 178 -0.41 6.25 25.12
N ASN A 179 0.68 5.61 24.79
CA ASN A 179 1.86 6.22 24.19
C ASN A 179 1.96 5.71 22.75
N SER A 180 3.10 5.85 22.12
CA SER A 180 3.32 5.29 20.78
C SER A 180 4.66 4.57 20.69
N THR A 181 4.68 3.47 19.96
CA THR A 181 5.92 2.80 19.55
C THR A 181 6.46 3.33 18.21
N CYS A 182 5.80 4.34 17.61
CA CYS A 182 6.16 4.96 16.33
C CYS A 182 6.87 6.28 16.54
N ASN A 183 8.17 6.31 16.54
CA ASN A 183 9.02 7.48 16.83
C ASN A 183 8.58 8.25 18.08
N SER A 184 7.41 8.87 18.08
CA SER A 184 6.93 9.82 19.04
C SER A 184 5.43 9.61 19.32
N PRO A 185 4.94 9.93 20.54
CA PRO A 185 3.51 9.91 20.88
C PRO A 185 2.66 10.90 20.08
N LEU A 186 3.27 11.74 19.24
CA LEU A 186 2.55 12.57 18.28
C LEU A 186 1.86 11.73 17.19
N ASN A 187 2.30 10.49 17.00
CA ASN A 187 1.61 9.48 16.18
C ASN A 187 1.00 8.40 17.08
N ARG A 188 -0.18 8.63 17.58
CA ARG A 188 -0.97 7.64 18.34
C ARG A 188 -1.92 6.83 17.44
N SER A 189 -1.69 6.78 16.14
CA SER A 189 -2.40 5.84 15.27
C SER A 189 -2.18 4.41 15.74
N ALA A 190 -3.16 3.57 15.55
CA ALA A 190 -3.01 2.13 15.73
C ALA A 190 -2.86 1.45 14.38
N TYR A 191 -1.94 0.50 14.32
CA TYR A 191 -1.67 -0.35 13.18
C TYR A 191 -1.62 -1.78 13.69
N TRP A 192 -2.19 -2.73 12.96
CA TRP A 192 -2.05 -4.14 13.33
C TRP A 192 -2.10 -5.04 12.12
N MET A 193 -1.58 -6.22 12.31
CA MET A 193 -1.58 -7.28 11.30
C MET A 193 -1.68 -8.63 12.00
N PRO A 194 -2.04 -9.70 11.28
CA PRO A 194 -1.93 -11.04 11.83
C PRO A 194 -0.53 -11.31 12.38
N ALA A 195 -0.46 -11.86 13.58
CA ALA A 195 0.82 -12.20 14.18
C ALA A 195 1.56 -13.25 13.34
N MET A 196 2.86 -13.07 13.12
CA MET A 196 3.72 -14.04 12.47
C MET A 196 4.07 -15.15 13.46
N LEU A 197 3.76 -16.39 13.14
CA LEU A 197 4.01 -17.57 13.95
C LEU A 197 5.20 -18.36 13.40
N ASP A 198 6.02 -18.94 14.29
CA ASP A 198 7.20 -19.73 13.90
C ASP A 198 6.93 -21.22 13.68
N GLY A 199 5.73 -21.70 13.95
CA GLY A 199 5.36 -23.11 13.90
C GLY A 199 5.83 -23.94 15.10
N LEU A 200 6.46 -23.32 16.12
CA LEU A 200 6.94 -23.95 17.35
C LEU A 200 6.24 -23.41 18.62
N GLY A 201 5.11 -22.73 18.45
CA GLY A 201 4.35 -22.16 19.56
C GLY A 201 4.76 -20.75 19.94
N ASN A 202 5.54 -20.05 19.12
CA ASN A 202 5.92 -18.66 19.37
C ASN A 202 5.43 -17.72 18.27
N VAL A 203 5.26 -16.46 18.66
CA VAL A 203 5.14 -15.33 17.76
C VAL A 203 6.54 -14.80 17.42
N VAL A 204 6.78 -14.55 16.16
CA VAL A 204 7.97 -13.86 15.66
C VAL A 204 7.73 -12.36 15.75
N ILE A 205 8.48 -11.66 16.57
CA ILE A 205 8.38 -10.22 16.75
C ILE A 205 9.24 -9.52 15.69
N PRO A 206 8.69 -8.58 14.89
CA PRO A 206 9.49 -7.85 13.93
C PRO A 206 10.49 -6.92 14.63
N ASP A 207 11.66 -6.73 14.03
CA ASP A 207 12.64 -5.77 14.51
C ASP A 207 12.05 -4.35 14.48
N TYR A 208 11.38 -4.03 13.41
CA TYR A 208 10.63 -2.78 13.24
C TYR A 208 9.57 -2.91 12.16
N VAL A 209 8.63 -1.99 12.19
CA VAL A 209 7.70 -1.72 11.09
C VAL A 209 8.04 -0.36 10.51
N GLN A 210 8.17 -0.30 9.19
CA GLN A 210 8.32 0.94 8.46
C GLN A 210 6.98 1.35 7.86
N VAL A 211 6.59 2.59 8.09
CA VAL A 211 5.40 3.20 7.51
C VAL A 211 5.81 4.30 6.56
N TYR A 212 5.22 4.32 5.40
CA TYR A 212 5.57 5.20 4.31
C TYR A 212 4.32 5.83 3.71
N TYR A 213 4.20 7.16 3.78
CA TYR A 213 3.16 7.95 3.13
C TYR A 213 3.73 8.68 1.93
N LYS A 214 3.05 8.63 0.80
CA LYS A 214 3.46 9.34 -0.42
C LYS A 214 2.26 9.75 -1.27
N ARG A 215 2.35 10.94 -1.86
CA ARG A 215 1.35 11.49 -2.78
C ARG A 215 2.00 12.58 -3.63
N ARG A 216 1.38 12.93 -4.76
CA ARG A 216 1.70 14.16 -5.47
C ARG A 216 1.41 15.37 -4.60
N MET A 217 2.09 16.49 -4.87
CA MET A 217 1.72 17.76 -4.24
C MET A 217 0.31 18.17 -4.66
N ARG A 218 -0.43 18.82 -3.76
CA ARG A 218 -1.83 19.22 -4.02
C ARG A 218 -1.99 20.18 -5.21
N THR A 219 -0.97 20.93 -5.55
CA THR A 219 -0.95 21.87 -6.69
C THR A 219 -0.54 21.21 -8.01
N ASP A 220 -0.20 19.93 -8.02
CA ASP A 220 0.06 19.20 -9.27
C ASP A 220 -1.22 19.17 -10.12
N PRO A 221 -1.17 19.47 -11.44
CA PRO A 221 -2.32 19.37 -12.31
C PRO A 221 -3.04 18.02 -12.27
N ARG A 222 -2.33 16.94 -11.96
CA ARG A 222 -2.92 15.60 -11.79
C ARG A 222 -3.69 15.44 -10.47
N CYS A 223 -3.58 16.40 -9.57
CA CYS A 223 -4.35 16.49 -8.33
C CYS A 223 -5.60 17.39 -8.45
N THR A 224 -5.94 17.84 -9.65
CA THR A 224 -7.07 18.74 -9.89
C THR A 224 -8.15 18.05 -10.69
N LEU A 225 -9.33 17.88 -10.10
CA LEU A 225 -10.51 17.34 -10.81
C LEU A 225 -10.81 18.19 -12.06
N GLY A 226 -11.15 17.50 -13.16
CA GLY A 226 -11.39 18.13 -14.45
C GLY A 226 -10.17 18.19 -15.36
N ASN A 227 -8.96 17.97 -14.86
CA ASN A 227 -7.80 17.73 -15.72
C ASN A 227 -7.93 16.36 -16.38
N VAL A 228 -7.65 16.26 -17.68
CA VAL A 228 -7.76 15.02 -18.46
C VAL A 228 -6.88 13.88 -17.91
N ASN A 229 -5.75 14.22 -17.26
CA ASN A 229 -4.83 13.28 -16.65
C ASN A 229 -4.93 13.25 -15.12
N ALA A 230 -6.02 13.76 -14.53
CA ALA A 230 -6.17 13.76 -13.09
C ALA A 230 -6.09 12.35 -12.49
N GLU A 231 -5.33 12.21 -11.42
CA GLU A 231 -5.38 11.03 -10.54
C GLU A 231 -6.58 11.08 -9.61
N GLY A 232 -7.04 12.28 -9.30
CA GLY A 232 -8.14 12.62 -8.41
C GLY A 232 -7.88 13.95 -7.72
N ASP A 233 -8.69 14.29 -6.72
CA ASP A 233 -8.50 15.48 -5.88
C ASP A 233 -7.60 15.13 -4.69
N CYS A 234 -6.38 15.63 -4.68
CA CYS A 234 -5.40 15.33 -3.64
C CYS A 234 -5.71 16.06 -2.33
N VAL A 235 -5.98 15.29 -1.29
CA VAL A 235 -6.33 15.79 0.03
C VAL A 235 -5.37 15.28 1.11
N ASN A 236 -5.39 15.91 2.27
CA ASN A 236 -4.68 15.42 3.45
C ASN A 236 -5.39 14.19 4.03
N LEU A 237 -4.65 13.40 4.80
CA LEU A 237 -5.19 12.27 5.53
C LEU A 237 -6.26 12.75 6.54
N PRO A 238 -7.52 12.30 6.46
CA PRO A 238 -8.57 12.74 7.36
C PRO A 238 -8.39 12.17 8.77
N ASN A 239 -8.89 12.90 9.77
CA ASN A 239 -8.90 12.47 11.16
C ASN A 239 -9.77 11.24 11.35
N GLY A 240 -9.27 10.25 12.08
CA GLY A 240 -10.03 9.06 12.47
C GLY A 240 -10.35 8.11 11.31
N LEU A 241 -9.76 8.30 10.13
CA LEU A 241 -9.88 7.34 9.02
C LEU A 241 -9.38 5.98 9.47
N ARG A 242 -10.15 4.94 9.23
CA ARG A 242 -9.76 3.57 9.51
C ARG A 242 -10.23 2.63 8.41
N PHE A 243 -9.41 1.66 8.06
CA PHE A 243 -9.71 0.70 7.01
C PHE A 243 -8.80 -0.52 7.08
N ILE A 244 -9.28 -1.61 6.48
CA ILE A 244 -8.57 -2.88 6.33
C ILE A 244 -8.14 -3.04 4.87
N PHE A 245 -6.95 -3.55 4.64
CA PHE A 245 -6.43 -3.78 3.29
C PHE A 245 -5.57 -5.04 3.21
N GLY A 246 -5.47 -5.62 2.03
CA GLY A 246 -4.90 -6.94 1.83
C GLY A 246 -5.96 -8.03 1.79
N TYR A 247 -5.65 -9.23 2.30
CA TYR A 247 -6.57 -10.36 2.28
C TYR A 247 -7.90 -10.02 2.95
N ASP A 248 -9.00 -10.41 2.31
CA ASP A 248 -10.34 -10.17 2.84
C ASP A 248 -10.82 -11.40 3.60
N MET A 249 -10.74 -11.32 4.93
CA MET A 249 -11.13 -12.39 5.83
C MET A 249 -12.65 -12.63 5.85
N ALA A 250 -13.46 -11.60 5.58
CA ALA A 250 -14.92 -11.72 5.59
C ALA A 250 -15.43 -12.48 4.37
N ASN A 251 -14.85 -12.23 3.21
CA ASN A 251 -15.24 -12.85 1.95
C ASN A 251 -14.31 -13.97 1.50
N MET A 252 -13.26 -14.27 2.27
CA MET A 252 -12.28 -15.32 1.98
C MET A 252 -11.62 -15.17 0.62
N THR A 253 -11.31 -13.92 0.24
CA THR A 253 -10.71 -13.59 -1.05
C THR A 253 -9.34 -12.94 -0.89
N LYS A 254 -8.51 -13.05 -1.93
CA LYS A 254 -7.17 -12.47 -1.94
C LYS A 254 -7.12 -10.96 -1.66
N GLY A 255 -8.25 -10.28 -1.62
CA GLY A 255 -8.33 -8.83 -1.44
C GLY A 255 -7.57 -8.05 -2.53
N ASN A 256 -7.35 -6.78 -2.29
CA ASN A 256 -6.63 -5.87 -3.18
C ASN A 256 -5.28 -5.46 -2.56
N GLY A 257 -4.42 -4.75 -3.33
CA GLY A 257 -3.15 -4.20 -2.84
C GLY A 257 -1.93 -5.10 -3.03
N ALA A 258 -2.11 -6.29 -3.59
CA ALA A 258 -1.03 -7.22 -3.93
C ALA A 258 0.02 -7.37 -2.82
N PRO A 259 -0.35 -7.81 -1.60
CA PRO A 259 0.59 -8.01 -0.51
C PRO A 259 1.69 -8.99 -0.92
N TYR A 260 2.91 -8.73 -0.48
CA TYR A 260 4.05 -9.57 -0.83
C TYR A 260 5.05 -9.69 0.33
N TYR A 261 5.87 -10.72 0.22
CA TYR A 261 7.06 -10.88 1.06
C TYR A 261 8.31 -10.46 0.28
N ASP A 262 9.31 -9.98 0.99
CA ASP A 262 10.64 -9.63 0.46
C ASP A 262 11.71 -10.19 1.39
N CYS A 263 12.94 -10.24 0.91
CA CYS A 263 14.09 -10.58 1.73
C CYS A 263 15.20 -9.57 1.51
N GLN A 264 15.70 -8.99 2.60
CA GLN A 264 16.79 -8.02 2.58
C GLN A 264 17.91 -8.44 3.53
N GLY A 265 19.15 -8.19 3.14
CA GLY A 265 20.32 -8.49 3.96
C GLY A 265 21.50 -9.01 3.14
N PRO A 266 22.59 -9.41 3.83
CA PRO A 266 23.88 -9.71 3.18
C PRO A 266 23.84 -10.86 2.17
N THR A 267 22.95 -11.85 2.38
CA THR A 267 22.82 -13.04 1.54
C THR A 267 21.43 -13.17 0.91
N ALA A 268 20.64 -12.10 1.01
CA ALA A 268 19.26 -12.09 0.56
C ALA A 268 19.14 -12.02 -0.96
N THR A 269 18.07 -12.61 -1.48
CA THR A 269 17.57 -12.32 -2.82
C THR A 269 16.30 -11.52 -2.67
N SER A 270 16.39 -10.22 -2.89
CA SER A 270 15.24 -9.31 -2.87
C SER A 270 14.26 -9.59 -4.00
N GLY A 271 12.96 -9.42 -3.76
CA GLY A 271 11.92 -9.60 -4.75
C GLY A 271 10.53 -9.47 -4.16
N HIS A 272 9.54 -9.33 -5.03
CA HIS A 272 8.14 -9.30 -4.63
C HIS A 272 7.54 -10.71 -4.74
N TYR A 273 7.51 -11.43 -3.63
CA TYR A 273 6.94 -12.77 -3.52
C TYR A 273 5.50 -12.65 -3.03
N TYR A 274 4.55 -12.59 -3.97
CA TYR A 274 3.15 -12.28 -3.67
C TYR A 274 2.51 -13.30 -2.73
N ALA A 275 1.84 -12.82 -1.69
CA ALA A 275 1.25 -13.65 -0.64
C ALA A 275 0.26 -14.68 -1.20
N ASN A 276 -0.58 -14.28 -2.15
CA ASN A 276 -1.54 -15.15 -2.83
C ASN A 276 -0.94 -16.12 -3.86
N GLN A 277 0.39 -16.17 -3.98
CA GLN A 277 1.14 -17.07 -4.87
C GLN A 277 2.18 -17.87 -4.08
N ASN A 278 1.85 -18.32 -2.89
CA ASN A 278 2.76 -18.99 -1.94
C ASN A 278 4.03 -18.15 -1.65
N GLY A 279 3.85 -16.83 -1.50
CA GLY A 279 4.96 -15.89 -1.37
C GLY A 279 5.85 -16.18 -0.17
N LEU A 280 5.26 -16.50 0.99
CA LEU A 280 6.02 -16.82 2.20
C LEU A 280 6.86 -18.09 2.02
N ALA A 281 6.27 -19.16 1.49
CA ALA A 281 6.99 -20.40 1.20
C ALA A 281 8.12 -20.19 0.16
N THR A 282 7.87 -19.34 -0.85
CA THR A 282 8.86 -19.02 -1.87
C THR A 282 10.03 -18.20 -1.30
N VAL A 283 9.75 -17.15 -0.54
CA VAL A 283 10.81 -16.31 0.06
C VAL A 283 11.61 -17.08 1.12
N ALA A 284 10.97 -18.02 1.82
CA ALA A 284 11.61 -18.86 2.82
C ALA A 284 12.83 -19.62 2.29
N THR A 285 12.82 -20.00 1.01
CA THR A 285 13.97 -20.67 0.36
C THR A 285 15.12 -19.71 0.04
N LYS A 286 14.93 -18.41 0.17
CA LYS A 286 15.86 -17.34 -0.25
C LYS A 286 16.26 -16.42 0.90
N CYS A 287 15.58 -16.51 2.04
CA CYS A 287 15.78 -15.66 3.20
C CYS A 287 16.38 -16.49 4.35
N GLY A 288 17.66 -16.73 4.26
CA GLY A 288 18.40 -17.47 5.27
C GLY A 288 18.74 -16.62 6.52
N PRO A 289 19.36 -17.25 7.55
CA PRO A 289 19.76 -16.57 8.79
C PRO A 289 20.58 -15.31 8.55
N GLY A 290 20.39 -14.32 9.41
CA GLY A 290 21.05 -13.01 9.34
C GLY A 290 20.40 -12.01 8.38
N ASN A 291 19.43 -12.44 7.57
CA ASN A 291 18.62 -11.55 6.74
C ASN A 291 17.35 -11.10 7.46
N LEU A 292 16.66 -10.13 6.85
CA LEU A 292 15.35 -9.65 7.26
C LEU A 292 14.30 -10.13 6.26
N LEU A 293 13.27 -10.80 6.73
CA LEU A 293 12.06 -11.09 5.97
C LEU A 293 11.09 -9.93 6.14
N GLY A 294 10.65 -9.34 5.04
CA GLY A 294 9.65 -8.28 5.02
C GLY A 294 8.28 -8.80 4.65
N ALA A 295 7.25 -8.45 5.43
CA ALA A 295 5.84 -8.55 5.03
C ALA A 295 5.35 -7.16 4.63
N VAL A 296 5.05 -6.96 3.35
CA VAL A 296 4.88 -5.63 2.74
C VAL A 296 3.52 -5.52 2.05
N ILE A 297 2.85 -4.41 2.29
CA ILE A 297 1.58 -4.10 1.63
C ILE A 297 1.40 -2.59 1.46
N ALA A 298 0.89 -2.18 0.31
CA ALA A 298 0.44 -0.84 0.05
C ALA A 298 -1.08 -0.75 0.20
N GLY A 299 -1.55 0.18 1.00
CA GLY A 299 -2.97 0.45 1.18
C GLY A 299 -3.59 1.17 -0.01
N PRO A 300 -4.94 1.15 -0.10
CA PRO A 300 -5.67 1.97 -1.04
C PRO A 300 -5.44 3.46 -0.75
N ASN A 301 -5.43 4.28 -1.79
CA ASN A 301 -5.18 5.71 -1.69
C ASN A 301 -6.29 6.58 -2.30
N CYS A 302 -7.33 5.97 -2.81
CA CYS A 302 -8.54 6.63 -3.27
C CYS A 302 -9.62 6.52 -2.20
N TRP A 303 -10.10 7.66 -1.72
CA TRP A 303 -11.10 7.76 -0.68
C TRP A 303 -12.39 8.36 -1.24
N ASP A 304 -13.57 7.91 -0.77
CA ASP A 304 -14.84 8.43 -1.21
C ASP A 304 -15.09 9.90 -0.82
N GLY A 305 -14.36 10.41 0.17
CA GLY A 305 -14.46 11.78 0.66
C GLY A 305 -15.58 11.99 1.69
N ILE A 306 -16.26 10.93 2.11
CA ILE A 306 -17.46 10.97 2.95
C ILE A 306 -17.30 10.13 4.22
N HIS A 307 -16.84 8.89 4.08
CA HIS A 307 -16.83 7.93 5.18
C HIS A 307 -15.43 7.76 5.76
N LEU A 308 -15.34 7.77 7.08
CA LEU A 308 -14.13 7.40 7.81
C LEU A 308 -14.10 5.92 8.16
N ASP A 309 -15.26 5.27 8.09
CA ASP A 309 -15.49 3.84 8.20
C ASP A 309 -16.84 3.47 7.63
N VAL A 310 -16.99 2.24 7.18
CA VAL A 310 -18.23 1.64 6.66
C VAL A 310 -18.36 0.22 7.16
N PRO A 311 -19.55 -0.43 7.06
CA PRO A 311 -19.76 -1.77 7.64
C PRO A 311 -18.81 -2.88 7.17
N ASP A 312 -18.26 -2.79 5.97
CA ASP A 312 -17.25 -3.76 5.47
C ASP A 312 -15.80 -3.31 5.74
N HIS A 313 -15.62 -2.13 6.33
CA HIS A 313 -14.33 -1.51 6.66
C HIS A 313 -13.36 -1.35 5.49
N ARG A 314 -13.87 -1.40 4.25
CA ARG A 314 -13.06 -1.45 3.02
C ARG A 314 -13.61 -0.58 1.89
N SER A 315 -14.94 -0.59 1.67
CA SER A 315 -15.54 -0.04 0.44
C SER A 315 -15.56 1.48 0.35
N HIS A 316 -15.24 2.22 1.41
CA HIS A 316 -14.97 3.66 1.37
C HIS A 316 -13.58 4.02 0.83
N MET A 317 -12.75 3.00 0.60
CA MET A 317 -11.39 3.12 0.07
C MET A 317 -11.25 2.29 -1.21
N ALA A 318 -10.51 2.77 -2.18
CA ALA A 318 -10.21 2.07 -3.42
C ALA A 318 -8.75 2.25 -3.85
N TYR A 319 -8.27 1.35 -4.68
CA TYR A 319 -7.00 1.54 -5.40
C TYR A 319 -7.22 2.28 -6.70
N MET A 320 -6.21 3.03 -7.14
CA MET A 320 -6.23 3.60 -8.48
C MET A 320 -6.40 2.50 -9.53
N VAL A 321 -7.19 2.80 -10.52
CA VAL A 321 -7.42 1.94 -11.69
C VAL A 321 -6.89 2.63 -12.95
N ARG A 322 -6.62 1.84 -13.98
CA ARG A 322 -6.22 2.39 -15.28
C ARG A 322 -7.44 3.05 -15.94
N ASN A 323 -7.37 4.35 -16.14
CA ASN A 323 -8.34 5.07 -16.97
C ASN A 323 -8.14 4.66 -18.44
N VAL A 324 -9.16 4.05 -19.04
CA VAL A 324 -9.07 3.52 -20.40
C VAL A 324 -8.91 4.61 -21.47
N ALA A 325 -9.41 5.81 -21.24
CA ALA A 325 -9.33 6.91 -22.18
C ALA A 325 -7.92 7.54 -22.23
N THR A 326 -7.27 7.67 -21.07
CA THR A 326 -5.96 8.32 -20.95
C THR A 326 -4.80 7.34 -20.81
N GLY A 327 -5.07 6.09 -20.42
CA GLY A 327 -4.07 5.08 -20.08
C GLY A 327 -3.35 5.36 -18.74
N GLN A 328 -3.72 6.41 -18.01
CA GLN A 328 -3.14 6.79 -16.72
C GLN A 328 -3.84 6.07 -15.56
N MET A 329 -3.13 5.94 -14.45
CA MET A 329 -3.75 5.50 -13.20
C MET A 329 -4.51 6.66 -12.57
N ALA A 330 -5.75 6.41 -12.14
CA ALA A 330 -6.60 7.41 -11.52
C ALA A 330 -7.54 6.76 -10.50
N CYS A 331 -8.02 7.54 -9.58
CA CYS A 331 -9.06 7.11 -8.65
C CYS A 331 -10.40 6.90 -9.39
N PRO A 332 -11.18 5.88 -9.02
CA PRO A 332 -12.54 5.72 -9.53
C PRO A 332 -13.41 6.93 -9.21
N ALA A 333 -14.39 7.24 -10.04
CA ALA A 333 -15.29 8.37 -9.83
C ALA A 333 -16.05 8.31 -8.49
N THR A 334 -16.26 7.12 -7.96
CA THR A 334 -16.87 6.88 -6.63
C THR A 334 -15.94 7.22 -5.46
N HIS A 335 -14.62 7.33 -5.70
CA HIS A 335 -13.59 7.60 -4.71
C HIS A 335 -12.68 8.72 -5.21
N PRO A 336 -13.20 9.94 -5.40
CA PRO A 336 -12.48 10.99 -6.12
C PRO A 336 -11.32 11.62 -5.35
N LYS A 337 -11.17 11.34 -4.06
CA LYS A 337 -10.15 11.93 -3.21
C LYS A 337 -8.89 11.07 -3.16
N VAL A 338 -7.73 11.67 -3.43
CA VAL A 338 -6.42 11.02 -3.31
C VAL A 338 -5.79 11.41 -1.99
N ILE A 339 -5.72 10.47 -1.06
CA ILE A 339 -4.95 10.62 0.19
C ILE A 339 -3.50 10.14 -0.03
N PRO A 340 -2.54 10.51 0.85
CA PRO A 340 -1.20 9.92 0.78
C PRO A 340 -1.27 8.40 0.85
N GLN A 341 -0.72 7.72 -0.16
CA GLN A 341 -0.68 6.27 -0.19
C GLN A 341 0.14 5.75 0.99
N PHE A 342 -0.48 4.89 1.74
CA PHE A 342 0.08 4.25 2.88
C PHE A 342 0.75 2.93 2.45
N THR A 343 2.03 2.76 2.76
CA THR A 343 2.73 1.48 2.61
C THR A 343 3.29 1.10 3.96
N ILE A 344 3.02 -0.11 4.40
CA ILE A 344 3.54 -0.67 5.64
C ILE A 344 4.36 -1.91 5.35
N SER A 345 5.48 -2.06 6.06
CA SER A 345 6.35 -3.22 5.96
C SER A 345 6.86 -3.62 7.33
N ALA A 346 6.54 -4.85 7.75
CA ALA A 346 7.06 -5.45 8.96
C ALA A 346 8.30 -6.29 8.63
N TRP A 347 9.41 -6.02 9.32
CA TRP A 347 10.72 -6.64 9.05
C TRP A 347 11.11 -7.55 10.19
N TYR A 348 11.23 -8.84 9.89
CA TYR A 348 11.48 -9.91 10.84
C TYR A 348 12.89 -10.47 10.65
N LYS A 349 13.71 -10.48 11.69
CA LYS A 349 15.02 -11.09 11.62
C LYS A 349 14.91 -12.62 11.54
N VAL A 350 15.55 -13.19 10.54
CA VAL A 350 15.63 -14.62 10.36
C VAL A 350 16.82 -15.13 11.18
N GLU A 351 16.55 -15.68 12.36
CA GLU A 351 17.58 -16.19 13.27
C GLU A 351 17.23 -17.60 13.78
N PRO A 352 18.23 -18.41 14.12
CA PRO A 352 18.00 -19.66 14.83
C PRO A 352 17.36 -19.41 16.20
N VAL A 353 16.50 -20.32 16.63
CA VAL A 353 15.93 -20.32 17.98
C VAL A 353 16.73 -21.31 18.82
N ALA A 354 17.37 -20.84 19.91
CA ALA A 354 18.18 -21.67 20.80
C ALA A 354 19.17 -22.62 20.07
N GLY A 355 19.79 -22.13 18.99
CA GLY A 355 20.71 -22.93 18.17
C GLY A 355 20.04 -23.90 17.18
N VAL A 356 18.73 -24.00 17.20
CA VAL A 356 17.97 -24.76 16.20
C VAL A 356 17.57 -23.84 15.07
N GLN A 357 17.92 -24.20 13.83
CA GLN A 357 17.40 -23.52 12.64
C GLN A 357 15.89 -23.73 12.59
N VAL A 358 15.11 -22.67 12.81
CA VAL A 358 13.69 -22.68 12.53
C VAL A 358 13.50 -22.11 11.13
N PRO A 359 13.31 -22.96 10.12
CA PRO A 359 13.21 -22.47 8.76
C PRO A 359 12.00 -21.56 8.62
N VAL A 360 12.16 -20.45 7.93
CA VAL A 360 11.03 -19.53 7.60
C VAL A 360 9.88 -20.27 6.89
N GLN A 361 10.16 -21.38 6.25
CA GLN A 361 9.13 -22.24 5.64
C GLN A 361 8.11 -22.80 6.62
N ASN A 362 8.38 -22.77 7.93
CA ASN A 362 7.42 -23.15 8.97
C ASN A 362 6.62 -21.95 9.50
N TRP A 363 6.96 -20.73 9.06
CA TRP A 363 6.26 -19.54 9.49
C TRP A 363 4.88 -19.46 8.83
N SER A 364 3.93 -18.93 9.56
CA SER A 364 2.56 -18.70 9.09
C SER A 364 1.99 -17.45 9.75
N LEU A 365 0.91 -16.94 9.23
CA LEU A 365 0.14 -15.89 9.88
C LEU A 365 -0.91 -16.51 10.80
N SER A 366 -1.22 -15.85 11.92
CA SER A 366 -2.28 -16.28 12.84
C SER A 366 -3.66 -16.39 12.17
N SER A 367 -3.86 -15.69 11.07
CA SER A 367 -5.07 -15.75 10.25
C SER A 367 -5.09 -16.87 9.21
N ASP A 368 -3.97 -17.59 8.97
CA ASP A 368 -3.95 -18.68 7.98
C ASP A 368 -4.72 -19.94 8.43
N ALA A 369 -4.85 -20.12 9.74
CA ALA A 369 -5.49 -21.29 10.33
C ALA A 369 -6.51 -20.88 11.40
N MET A 370 -7.61 -20.31 10.99
CA MET A 370 -8.75 -20.02 11.86
C MET A 370 -9.71 -21.22 11.94
N PRO A 371 -10.58 -21.30 12.96
CA PRO A 371 -11.58 -22.37 13.05
C PRO A 371 -12.39 -22.50 11.76
N GLY A 372 -12.36 -23.69 11.17
CA GLY A 372 -13.05 -23.98 9.90
C GLY A 372 -12.33 -23.53 8.64
N MET A 373 -11.12 -22.97 8.74
CA MET A 373 -10.34 -22.47 7.62
C MET A 373 -8.87 -22.95 7.71
N THR A 374 -8.33 -23.40 6.59
CA THR A 374 -6.90 -23.65 6.44
C THR A 374 -6.43 -23.06 5.12
N MET A 375 -5.58 -22.06 5.20
CA MET A 375 -5.03 -21.33 4.05
C MET A 375 -3.54 -21.66 3.89
N ALA A 376 -3.00 -21.40 2.69
CA ALA A 376 -1.58 -21.52 2.49
C ALA A 376 -0.82 -20.49 3.38
N GLN A 377 0.32 -20.93 3.91
CA GLN A 377 1.14 -20.11 4.82
C GLN A 377 1.42 -18.73 4.27
N GLY A 378 1.09 -17.70 5.03
CA GLY A 378 1.28 -16.30 4.68
C GLY A 378 0.30 -15.76 3.63
N SER A 379 -0.67 -16.55 3.16
CA SER A 379 -1.57 -16.11 2.08
C SER A 379 -2.63 -15.11 2.54
N THR A 380 -2.91 -15.05 3.83
CA THR A 380 -3.92 -14.16 4.42
C THR A 380 -3.34 -12.83 4.90
N LEU A 381 -2.20 -12.39 4.35
CA LEU A 381 -1.57 -11.14 4.73
C LEU A 381 -2.50 -9.95 4.49
N HIS A 382 -2.85 -9.27 5.57
CA HIS A 382 -3.60 -8.02 5.62
C HIS A 382 -3.05 -7.11 6.70
N PHE A 383 -3.39 -5.83 6.61
CA PHE A 383 -3.10 -4.83 7.63
C PHE A 383 -4.35 -4.01 7.90
N ASP A 384 -4.40 -3.50 9.10
CA ASP A 384 -5.45 -2.66 9.62
C ASP A 384 -4.84 -1.35 10.09
N TYR A 385 -5.56 -0.27 9.84
CA TYR A 385 -5.12 1.07 10.14
C TYR A 385 -6.23 1.88 10.79
N PHE A 386 -5.91 2.55 11.90
CA PHE A 386 -6.77 3.51 12.55
C PHE A 386 -5.98 4.80 12.84
N GLU A 387 -6.31 5.86 12.14
CA GLU A 387 -5.62 7.15 12.22
C GLU A 387 -5.77 7.79 13.62
N GLY A 388 -4.67 8.33 14.14
CA GLY A 388 -4.60 8.98 15.45
C GLY A 388 -3.44 9.96 15.59
N TRP A 389 -3.04 10.63 14.51
CA TRP A 389 -1.99 11.64 14.50
C TRP A 389 -2.38 12.91 15.24
N ASP A 390 -1.40 13.60 15.84
CA ASP A 390 -1.54 14.99 16.19
C ASP A 390 -1.80 15.82 14.94
N GLU A 391 -2.84 16.65 14.95
CA GLU A 391 -3.31 17.40 13.78
C GLU A 391 -2.26 18.37 13.25
N GLY A 392 -1.58 19.10 14.16
CA GLY A 392 -0.55 20.06 13.77
C GLY A 392 0.66 19.38 13.13
N VAL A 393 1.08 18.25 13.68
CA VAL A 393 2.19 17.46 13.17
C VAL A 393 1.80 16.78 11.85
N LYS A 394 0.58 16.24 11.76
CA LYS A 394 0.04 15.71 10.52
C LYS A 394 0.04 16.75 9.41
N LYS A 395 -0.44 17.96 9.71
CA LYS A 395 -0.39 19.08 8.76
C LYS A 395 1.04 19.43 8.35
N ALA A 396 1.98 19.46 9.30
CA ALA A 396 3.37 19.79 9.02
C ALA A 396 4.00 18.85 7.97
N TRP A 397 3.91 17.53 8.16
CA TRP A 397 4.50 16.61 7.18
C TRP A 397 3.72 16.55 5.86
N HIS A 398 2.42 16.85 5.83
CA HIS A 398 1.70 17.00 4.56
C HIS A 398 2.22 18.21 3.77
N ASP A 399 2.30 19.36 4.41
CA ASP A 399 2.65 20.60 3.73
C ASP A 399 4.14 20.65 3.35
N ALA A 400 5.03 20.28 4.29
CA ALA A 400 6.46 20.43 4.08
C ALA A 400 7.11 19.22 3.38
N CYS A 401 6.70 18.00 3.68
CA CYS A 401 7.28 16.82 3.03
C CYS A 401 6.54 16.44 1.76
N ILE A 402 5.22 16.20 1.84
CA ILE A 402 4.45 15.70 0.70
C ILE A 402 4.31 16.80 -0.37
N ASP A 403 3.75 17.93 -0.02
CA ASP A 403 3.56 19.04 -0.95
C ASP A 403 4.87 19.77 -1.28
N GLY A 404 5.86 19.64 -0.41
CA GLY A 404 7.24 20.12 -0.64
C GLY A 404 8.10 19.21 -1.52
N LEU A 405 7.55 18.07 -2.01
CA LEU A 405 8.25 17.06 -2.82
C LEU A 405 9.56 16.59 -2.17
N LYS A 406 9.56 16.42 -0.84
CA LYS A 406 10.71 15.89 -0.11
C LYS A 406 10.59 14.37 0.03
N ASN A 407 11.72 13.69 0.17
CA ASN A 407 11.80 12.26 0.44
C ASN A 407 12.28 12.03 1.88
N ALA A 408 11.43 12.41 2.84
CA ALA A 408 11.75 12.35 4.26
C ALA A 408 11.76 10.93 4.81
N SER A 409 12.60 10.70 5.81
CA SER A 409 12.69 9.45 6.57
C SER A 409 12.97 9.74 8.05
N GLY A 410 12.81 8.72 8.92
CA GLY A 410 13.11 8.85 10.34
C GLY A 410 12.20 9.83 11.10
N GLY A 411 11.03 10.17 10.55
CA GLY A 411 10.11 11.12 11.17
C GLY A 411 10.50 12.59 10.99
N ASP A 412 11.37 12.91 10.03
CA ASP A 412 11.68 14.30 9.65
C ASP A 412 10.45 14.95 9.04
N LEU A 413 10.02 16.09 9.61
CA LEU A 413 8.85 16.85 9.20
C LEU A 413 9.11 17.80 8.03
N CYS A 414 10.33 17.83 7.51
CA CYS A 414 10.80 18.69 6.39
C CYS A 414 10.70 20.21 6.65
N ASP A 415 10.49 20.62 7.87
CA ASP A 415 10.39 22.03 8.31
C ASP A 415 11.48 22.41 9.32
N GLY A 416 12.51 21.59 9.44
CA GLY A 416 13.58 21.74 10.42
C GLY A 416 13.33 21.01 11.73
N ARG A 417 12.19 20.36 11.90
CA ARG A 417 11.81 19.56 13.06
C ARG A 417 11.69 18.09 12.71
N GLN A 418 11.86 17.23 13.68
CA GLN A 418 11.78 15.78 13.56
C GLN A 418 11.04 15.21 14.76
N LEU A 419 10.33 14.13 14.55
CA LEU A 419 9.73 13.34 15.64
C LEU A 419 10.85 12.81 16.55
N LYS A 420 10.74 13.09 17.84
CA LYS A 420 11.65 12.54 18.83
C LYS A 420 11.44 11.04 18.96
N MET A 421 12.54 10.30 18.89
CA MET A 421 12.50 8.86 19.13
C MET A 421 12.15 8.60 20.60
N PHE A 422 11.15 7.76 20.88
CA PHE A 422 10.83 7.42 22.25
C PHE A 422 11.99 6.63 22.93
N ALA A 423 12.16 6.82 24.23
CA ALA A 423 13.33 6.33 24.97
C ALA A 423 13.52 4.81 24.98
N GLY A 424 12.51 4.05 24.63
CA GLY A 424 12.56 2.58 24.58
C GLY A 424 12.74 1.98 23.18
N PHE A 425 12.97 2.81 22.14
CA PHE A 425 13.07 2.32 20.77
C PHE A 425 14.27 1.37 20.59
N LYS A 426 14.04 0.26 19.92
CA LYS A 426 15.04 -0.75 19.61
C LYS A 426 15.09 -1.02 18.11
N TRP A 427 16.27 -1.03 17.53
CA TRP A 427 16.48 -1.39 16.13
C TRP A 427 16.38 -2.89 15.85
N ALA A 428 16.37 -3.70 16.89
CA ALA A 428 16.19 -5.14 16.81
C ALA A 428 15.30 -5.61 17.96
N ALA A 429 14.37 -6.49 17.64
CA ALA A 429 13.50 -7.11 18.64
C ALA A 429 14.31 -7.97 19.61
N SER A 430 14.08 -7.78 20.91
CA SER A 430 14.72 -8.60 21.94
C SER A 430 13.77 -8.77 23.13
N PRO A 431 13.23 -9.96 23.35
CA PRO A 431 13.38 -11.17 22.50
C PRO A 431 12.65 -11.02 21.15
N ASN A 432 13.15 -11.70 20.10
CA ASN A 432 12.52 -11.76 18.81
C ASN A 432 11.51 -12.93 18.66
N ARG A 433 11.31 -13.69 19.73
CA ARG A 433 10.32 -14.76 19.88
C ARG A 433 9.66 -14.65 21.24
N VAL A 434 8.36 -14.72 21.28
CA VAL A 434 7.57 -14.80 22.51
C VAL A 434 6.53 -15.92 22.39
N PRO A 435 6.20 -16.63 23.45
CA PRO A 435 5.14 -17.64 23.40
C PRO A 435 3.84 -17.03 22.90
N ILE A 436 3.07 -17.80 22.13
CA ILE A 436 1.73 -17.41 21.73
C ILE A 436 0.90 -17.19 23.00
N PRO A 437 0.31 -15.98 23.20
CA PRO A 437 -0.52 -15.72 24.36
C PRO A 437 -1.75 -16.64 24.34
N GLN A 438 -2.18 -17.07 25.51
CA GLN A 438 -3.41 -17.85 25.62
C GLN A 438 -4.60 -16.99 25.20
N HIS A 439 -5.49 -17.60 24.43
CA HIS A 439 -6.79 -17.01 24.13
C HIS A 439 -7.64 -17.09 25.39
N MET A 440 -8.00 -15.94 25.97
CA MET A 440 -8.82 -15.87 27.18
C MET A 440 -10.30 -16.04 26.86
#